data_6c6c3c0d265fbdc678f2dca100a13097
#
_entry.id   6c6c3c0d265fbdc678f2dca100a13097
#
_cell.length_a   1.000
_cell.length_b   1.000
_cell.length_c   1.000
_cell.angle_alpha   90.00
_cell.angle_beta   90.00
_cell.angle_gamma   90.00
#
_symmetry.space_group_name_H-M   'P 1'
#
loop_
_entity.id
_entity.type
_entity.pdbx_description
1 polymer ?
#
loop_
_entity_poly.entity_id
_entity_poly.type
_entity_poly.pdbx_seq_one_letter_code
_entity_poly.pdbx_strand_id
1 'polypeptide(L)'
;MKKILIVGAGGQIGSELTRNLRDIYGDSNVVCSDLRPLKGDPYERGPVERIDSTQIMQIATAVKQYNIDTIYNLAAILSATAELNPMLGWNVGIGSLVNCLEVARLFGCAVFTPSSIGAFGPSTPHDNTPQDTIQRPNTIYGVIFDRKNGVQF
;
A
#
# COMPACT_ATOMS: atom_id res chain seq x y z
N MET A 1 -11.26 -18.34 -6.54
CA MET A 1 -11.48 -17.65 -5.23
C MET A 1 -10.36 -16.65 -5.05
N LYS A 2 -10.65 -15.42 -4.67
CA LYS A 2 -9.60 -14.39 -4.50
C LYS A 2 -8.71 -14.74 -3.32
N LYS A 3 -7.39 -14.60 -3.53
CA LYS A 3 -6.34 -14.71 -2.50
C LYS A 3 -5.64 -13.38 -2.39
N ILE A 4 -5.78 -12.72 -1.26
CA ILE A 4 -5.45 -11.31 -1.10
C ILE A 4 -4.31 -11.15 -0.09
N LEU A 5 -3.30 -10.34 -0.43
CA LEU A 5 -2.28 -9.86 0.49
C LEU A 5 -2.50 -8.35 0.74
N ILE A 6 -2.60 -7.97 2.01
CA ILE A 6 -2.64 -6.56 2.43
C ILE A 6 -1.29 -6.22 3.06
N VAL A 7 -0.53 -5.35 2.42
CA VAL A 7 0.75 -4.81 2.92
C VAL A 7 0.48 -3.48 3.60
N GLY A 8 0.82 -3.36 4.89
CA GLY A 8 0.45 -2.20 5.71
C GLY A 8 -0.94 -2.34 6.36
N ALA A 9 -1.32 -3.58 6.69
CA ALA A 9 -2.63 -3.90 7.28
C ALA A 9 -2.87 -3.27 8.65
N GLY A 10 -1.81 -2.90 9.40
CA GLY A 10 -1.91 -2.29 10.72
C GLY A 10 -2.23 -0.79 10.72
N GLY A 11 -2.40 -0.17 9.55
CA GLY A 11 -2.86 1.21 9.41
C GLY A 11 -4.37 1.35 9.54
N GLN A 12 -4.86 2.61 9.59
CA GLN A 12 -6.30 2.90 9.70
C GLN A 12 -7.11 2.27 8.56
N ILE A 13 -6.70 2.49 7.30
CA ILE A 13 -7.36 1.87 6.14
C ILE A 13 -7.18 0.36 6.16
N GLY A 14 -5.98 -0.13 6.50
CA GLY A 14 -5.64 -1.54 6.46
C GLY A 14 -6.47 -2.39 7.41
N SER A 15 -6.75 -1.92 8.62
CA SER A 15 -7.56 -2.63 9.62
C SER A 15 -9.02 -2.79 9.15
N GLU A 16 -9.62 -1.71 8.66
CA GLU A 16 -11.00 -1.75 8.15
C GLU A 16 -11.10 -2.58 6.86
N LEU A 17 -10.14 -2.43 5.96
CA LEU A 17 -10.10 -3.22 4.73
C LEU A 17 -9.94 -4.71 5.04
N THR A 18 -9.10 -5.07 6.02
CA THR A 18 -8.93 -6.46 6.46
C THR A 18 -10.25 -7.06 6.91
N ARG A 19 -11.00 -6.36 7.79
CA ARG A 19 -12.30 -6.84 8.29
C ARG A 19 -13.26 -7.10 7.14
N ASN A 20 -13.47 -6.09 6.28
CA ASN A 20 -14.40 -6.18 5.18
C ASN A 20 -14.02 -7.25 4.15
N LEU A 21 -12.75 -7.37 3.78
CA LEU A 21 -12.31 -8.38 2.82
C LEU A 21 -12.42 -9.81 3.39
N ARG A 22 -12.15 -10.00 4.68
CA ARG A 22 -12.37 -11.28 5.35
C ARG A 22 -13.84 -11.68 5.38
N ASP A 23 -14.73 -10.73 5.64
CA ASP A 23 -16.18 -10.98 5.62
C ASP A 23 -16.68 -11.37 4.21
N ILE A 24 -16.08 -10.79 3.15
CA ILE A 24 -16.49 -11.06 1.76
C ILE A 24 -15.83 -12.34 1.21
N TYR A 25 -14.54 -12.54 1.43
CA TYR A 25 -13.76 -13.59 0.78
C TYR A 25 -13.40 -14.75 1.70
N GLY A 26 -13.66 -14.64 3.01
CA GLY A 26 -13.30 -15.60 4.04
C GLY A 26 -11.92 -15.36 4.65
N ASP A 27 -11.80 -15.63 5.95
CA ASP A 27 -10.63 -15.32 6.78
C ASP A 27 -9.31 -15.89 6.24
N SER A 28 -9.34 -17.14 5.77
CA SER A 28 -8.15 -17.85 5.22
C SER A 28 -7.69 -17.36 3.84
N ASN A 29 -8.48 -16.51 3.19
CA ASN A 29 -8.18 -15.97 1.87
C ASN A 29 -7.57 -14.57 1.90
N VAL A 30 -7.45 -13.96 3.09
CA VAL A 30 -6.91 -12.62 3.27
C VAL A 30 -5.73 -12.67 4.24
N VAL A 31 -4.53 -12.54 3.70
CA VAL A 31 -3.27 -12.47 4.44
C VAL A 31 -3.00 -11.01 4.79
N CYS A 32 -2.87 -10.72 6.07
CA CYS A 32 -2.52 -9.40 6.58
C CYS A 32 -1.02 -9.30 6.82
N SER A 33 -0.40 -8.19 6.44
CA SER A 33 0.99 -7.97 6.79
C SER A 33 1.28 -6.52 7.20
N ASP A 34 2.23 -6.39 8.13
CA ASP A 34 2.76 -5.09 8.58
C ASP A 34 4.19 -5.30 9.10
N LEU A 35 4.97 -4.23 9.15
CA LEU A 35 6.27 -4.23 9.82
C LEU A 35 6.12 -4.44 11.34
N ARG A 36 5.06 -3.90 11.92
CA ARG A 36 4.71 -4.01 13.34
C ARG A 36 3.88 -5.27 13.59
N PRO A 37 3.96 -5.86 14.79
CA PRO A 37 3.09 -6.96 15.18
C PRO A 37 1.61 -6.56 15.11
N LEU A 38 0.80 -7.37 14.45
CA LEU A 38 -0.66 -7.23 14.39
C LEU A 38 -1.30 -8.11 15.45
N LYS A 39 -2.24 -7.57 16.24
CA LYS A 39 -2.91 -8.27 17.35
C LYS A 39 -4.38 -7.88 17.44
N GLY A 40 -5.19 -8.79 17.98
CA GLY A 40 -6.62 -8.58 18.18
C GLY A 40 -7.43 -8.70 16.88
N ASP A 41 -8.73 -8.41 16.97
CA ASP A 41 -9.62 -8.35 15.80
C ASP A 41 -9.27 -7.15 14.90
N PRO A 42 -9.22 -7.31 13.57
CA PRO A 42 -9.59 -8.49 12.78
C PRO A 42 -8.45 -9.49 12.51
N TYR A 43 -7.24 -9.28 13.01
CA TYR A 43 -6.04 -10.03 12.59
C TYR A 43 -6.04 -11.48 13.08
N GLU A 44 -6.59 -11.78 14.25
CA GLU A 44 -6.64 -13.14 14.81
C GLU A 44 -7.58 -14.09 14.06
N ARG A 45 -8.40 -13.57 13.16
CA ARG A 45 -9.35 -14.36 12.37
C ARG A 45 -8.69 -15.17 11.24
N GLY A 46 -7.46 -14.84 10.81
CA GLY A 46 -6.82 -15.50 9.68
C GLY A 46 -5.30 -15.22 9.60
N PRO A 47 -4.65 -15.59 8.48
CA PRO A 47 -3.20 -15.52 8.38
C PRO A 47 -2.65 -14.09 8.51
N VAL A 48 -1.52 -14.00 9.23
CA VAL A 48 -0.78 -12.75 9.46
C VAL A 48 0.70 -13.01 9.24
N GLU A 49 1.34 -12.12 8.48
CA GLU A 49 2.78 -12.14 8.21
C GLU A 49 3.45 -10.86 8.67
N ARG A 50 4.68 -10.97 9.12
CA ARG A 50 5.51 -9.79 9.38
C ARG A 50 6.33 -9.48 8.12
N ILE A 51 5.98 -8.41 7.40
CA ILE A 51 6.62 -8.00 6.15
C ILE A 51 7.13 -6.56 6.26
N ASP A 52 8.40 -6.38 5.98
CA ASP A 52 8.96 -5.09 5.61
C ASP A 52 8.75 -4.91 4.09
N SER A 53 7.90 -3.97 3.71
CA SER A 53 7.54 -3.72 2.31
C SER A 53 8.70 -3.23 1.44
N THR A 54 9.79 -2.77 2.06
CA THR A 54 11.04 -2.42 1.36
C THR A 54 11.88 -3.64 0.98
N GLN A 55 11.52 -4.83 1.45
CA GLN A 55 12.20 -6.11 1.21
C GLN A 55 11.39 -6.97 0.24
N ILE A 56 11.71 -6.88 -1.04
CA ILE A 56 10.96 -7.57 -2.13
C ILE A 56 10.79 -9.07 -1.88
N MET A 57 11.81 -9.74 -1.32
CA MET A 57 11.78 -11.18 -1.08
C MET A 57 10.73 -11.58 -0.04
N GLN A 58 10.43 -10.72 0.94
CA GLN A 58 9.39 -11.01 1.93
C GLN A 58 8.01 -10.98 1.29
N ILE A 59 7.74 -10.02 0.39
CA ILE A 59 6.49 -9.95 -0.38
C ILE A 59 6.38 -11.17 -1.30
N ALA A 60 7.43 -11.48 -2.06
CA ALA A 60 7.45 -12.61 -2.98
C ALA A 60 7.22 -13.97 -2.27
N THR A 61 7.82 -14.14 -1.09
CA THR A 61 7.62 -15.33 -0.27
C THR A 61 6.17 -15.49 0.14
N ALA A 62 5.54 -14.43 0.65
CA ALA A 62 4.13 -14.45 1.04
C ALA A 62 3.21 -14.73 -0.16
N VAL A 63 3.47 -14.05 -1.30
CA VAL A 63 2.69 -14.26 -2.54
C VAL A 63 2.73 -15.72 -2.97
N LYS A 64 3.92 -16.33 -2.98
CA LYS A 64 4.08 -17.74 -3.34
C LYS A 64 3.46 -18.69 -2.31
N GLN A 65 3.69 -18.47 -1.03
CA GLN A 65 3.22 -19.33 0.07
C GLN A 65 1.68 -19.43 0.11
N TYR A 66 1.01 -18.29 -0.07
CA TYR A 66 -0.45 -18.20 0.03
C TYR A 66 -1.16 -18.22 -1.32
N ASN A 67 -0.43 -18.36 -2.44
CA ASN A 67 -0.99 -18.31 -3.80
C ASN A 67 -1.78 -17.01 -4.04
N ILE A 68 -1.22 -15.86 -3.66
CA ILE A 68 -1.86 -14.56 -3.77
C ILE A 68 -2.10 -14.19 -5.24
N ASP A 69 -3.27 -13.67 -5.53
CA ASP A 69 -3.65 -13.12 -6.84
C ASP A 69 -3.87 -11.60 -6.83
N THR A 70 -3.97 -11.01 -5.64
CA THR A 70 -4.25 -9.57 -5.49
C THR A 70 -3.47 -9.00 -4.31
N ILE A 71 -2.74 -7.91 -4.54
CA ILE A 71 -1.94 -7.20 -3.52
C ILE A 71 -2.55 -5.81 -3.30
N TYR A 72 -2.90 -5.50 -2.05
CA TYR A 72 -3.21 -4.14 -1.61
C TYR A 72 -1.97 -3.55 -0.94
N ASN A 73 -1.30 -2.61 -1.61
CA ASN A 73 -0.15 -1.91 -1.03
C ASN A 73 -0.61 -0.63 -0.34
N LEU A 74 -0.79 -0.71 0.98
CA LEU A 74 -1.15 0.40 1.86
C LEU A 74 0.04 0.92 2.66
N ALA A 75 1.25 0.37 2.43
CA ALA A 75 2.45 0.80 3.13
C ALA A 75 2.79 2.26 2.79
N ALA A 76 2.77 3.08 3.82
CA ALA A 76 3.14 4.50 3.74
C ALA A 76 3.54 5.01 5.11
N ILE A 77 4.26 6.12 5.15
CA ILE A 77 4.49 6.89 6.37
C ILE A 77 3.72 8.21 6.29
N LEU A 78 3.39 8.76 7.45
CA LEU A 78 2.65 10.03 7.54
C LEU A 78 3.48 11.19 7.00
N SER A 79 2.81 12.24 6.51
CA SER A 79 3.42 13.41 5.89
C SER A 79 4.49 14.07 6.76
N ALA A 80 4.20 14.32 8.05
CA ALA A 80 5.16 14.92 8.96
C ALA A 80 6.44 14.07 9.12
N THR A 81 6.31 12.75 9.19
CA THR A 81 7.47 11.85 9.27
C THR A 81 8.25 11.82 7.95
N ALA A 82 7.58 11.89 6.81
CA ALA A 82 8.22 11.95 5.50
C ALA A 82 9.02 13.26 5.33
N GLU A 83 8.50 14.41 5.79
CA GLU A 83 9.23 15.67 5.75
C GLU A 83 10.48 15.65 6.63
N LEU A 84 10.41 15.02 7.82
CA LEU A 84 11.56 14.86 8.71
C LEU A 84 12.59 13.87 8.20
N ASN A 85 12.17 12.86 7.44
CA ASN A 85 13.04 11.84 6.88
C ASN A 85 12.64 11.50 5.42
N PRO A 86 13.05 12.34 4.45
CA PRO A 86 12.68 12.19 3.05
C PRO A 86 13.07 10.85 2.43
N MET A 87 14.24 10.32 2.78
CA MET A 87 14.72 9.04 2.25
C MET A 87 13.86 7.87 2.76
N LEU A 88 13.47 7.89 4.02
CA LEU A 88 12.54 6.89 4.56
C LEU A 88 11.18 6.99 3.85
N GLY A 89 10.67 8.22 3.68
CA GLY A 89 9.44 8.47 2.92
C GLY A 89 9.48 7.87 1.53
N TRP A 90 10.54 8.15 0.80
CA TRP A 90 10.75 7.63 -0.55
C TRP A 90 10.83 6.10 -0.57
N ASN A 91 11.67 5.51 0.27
CA ASN A 91 11.90 4.06 0.31
C ASN A 91 10.62 3.29 0.68
N VAL A 92 9.86 3.78 1.67
CA VAL A 92 8.58 3.14 2.01
C VAL A 92 7.51 3.46 0.98
N GLY A 93 7.40 4.71 0.51
CA GLY A 93 6.36 5.11 -0.43
C GLY A 93 6.55 4.51 -1.83
N ILE A 94 7.66 4.82 -2.48
CA ILE A 94 7.96 4.38 -3.85
C ILE A 94 8.56 2.98 -3.86
N GLY A 95 9.53 2.70 -2.97
CA GLY A 95 10.19 1.39 -2.93
C GLY A 95 9.21 0.25 -2.69
N SER A 96 8.26 0.40 -1.75
CA SER A 96 7.24 -0.63 -1.52
C SER A 96 6.33 -0.84 -2.74
N LEU A 97 5.96 0.24 -3.44
CA LEU A 97 5.14 0.14 -4.65
C LEU A 97 5.89 -0.63 -5.74
N VAL A 98 7.13 -0.24 -6.03
CA VAL A 98 7.97 -0.91 -7.05
C VAL A 98 8.14 -2.40 -6.71
N ASN A 99 8.40 -2.74 -5.43
CA ASN A 99 8.50 -4.12 -4.99
C ASN A 99 7.19 -4.90 -5.20
N CYS A 100 6.05 -4.31 -4.85
CA CYS A 100 4.74 -4.95 -5.07
C CYS A 100 4.45 -5.16 -6.57
N LEU A 101 4.76 -4.17 -7.40
CA LEU A 101 4.54 -4.25 -8.85
C LEU A 101 5.47 -5.29 -9.50
N GLU A 102 6.75 -5.34 -9.11
CA GLU A 102 7.67 -6.35 -9.64
C GLU A 102 7.27 -7.78 -9.23
N VAL A 103 6.87 -7.98 -7.98
CA VAL A 103 6.32 -9.27 -7.53
C VAL A 103 5.04 -9.60 -8.30
N ALA A 104 4.16 -8.63 -8.48
CA ALA A 104 2.92 -8.82 -9.23
C ALA A 104 3.18 -9.21 -10.68
N ARG A 105 4.14 -8.56 -11.34
CA ARG A 105 4.57 -8.91 -12.70
C ARG A 105 5.09 -10.34 -12.80
N LEU A 106 5.87 -10.79 -11.80
CA LEU A 106 6.45 -12.13 -11.78
C LEU A 106 5.43 -13.25 -11.49
N PHE A 107 4.44 -12.97 -10.67
CA PHE A 107 3.46 -13.96 -10.20
C PHE A 107 2.06 -13.79 -10.80
N GLY A 108 1.83 -12.77 -11.64
CA GLY A 108 0.54 -12.53 -12.28
C GLY A 108 -0.53 -11.99 -11.33
N CYS A 109 -0.14 -11.18 -10.33
CA CYS A 109 -1.07 -10.58 -9.37
C CYS A 109 -1.62 -9.24 -9.87
N ALA A 110 -2.85 -8.90 -9.46
CA ALA A 110 -3.33 -7.53 -9.51
C ALA A 110 -2.74 -6.72 -8.35
N VAL A 111 -2.50 -5.41 -8.55
CA VAL A 111 -2.05 -4.49 -7.49
C VAL A 111 -3.01 -3.33 -7.37
N PHE A 112 -3.37 -3.01 -6.13
CA PHE A 112 -4.04 -1.78 -5.77
C PHE A 112 -3.14 -0.97 -4.82
N THR A 113 -2.95 0.31 -5.11
CA THR A 113 -2.28 1.26 -4.22
C THR A 113 -3.07 2.58 -4.20
N PRO A 114 -3.41 3.11 -3.01
CA PRO A 114 -4.11 4.39 -2.94
C PRO A 114 -3.17 5.55 -3.29
N SER A 115 -3.74 6.58 -3.89
CA SER A 115 -3.13 7.90 -4.00
C SER A 115 -3.50 8.77 -2.80
N SER A 116 -3.16 10.05 -2.86
CA SER A 116 -3.47 11.04 -1.82
C SER A 116 -3.74 12.41 -2.45
N ILE A 117 -4.60 13.19 -1.82
CA ILE A 117 -4.77 14.62 -2.13
C ILE A 117 -3.47 15.41 -1.94
N GLY A 118 -2.52 14.89 -1.13
CA GLY A 118 -1.19 15.48 -0.97
C GLY A 118 -0.38 15.58 -2.26
N ALA A 119 -0.77 14.86 -3.34
CA ALA A 119 -0.15 14.99 -4.66
C ALA A 119 -0.43 16.34 -5.34
N PHE A 120 -1.51 17.02 -4.93
CA PHE A 120 -1.82 18.36 -5.43
C PHE A 120 -0.98 19.42 -4.70
N GLY A 121 -0.63 20.49 -5.43
CA GLY A 121 0.21 21.57 -4.90
C GLY A 121 -0.57 22.88 -4.69
N PRO A 122 0.12 23.93 -4.23
CA PRO A 122 -0.52 25.20 -3.90
C PRO A 122 -1.21 25.93 -5.06
N SER A 123 -0.85 25.59 -6.32
CA SER A 123 -1.45 26.15 -7.52
C SER A 123 -2.70 25.42 -7.99
N THR A 124 -3.09 24.34 -7.29
CA THR A 124 -4.31 23.58 -7.60
C THR A 124 -5.54 24.42 -7.27
N PRO A 125 -6.56 24.49 -8.14
CA PRO A 125 -7.84 25.11 -7.79
C PRO A 125 -8.41 24.53 -6.51
N HIS A 126 -8.88 25.38 -5.58
CA HIS A 126 -9.44 24.91 -4.30
C HIS A 126 -10.85 24.36 -4.45
N ASP A 127 -11.60 24.87 -5.41
CA ASP A 127 -12.99 24.48 -5.66
C ASP A 127 -13.13 23.79 -7.01
N ASN A 128 -13.93 22.71 -7.03
CA ASN A 128 -14.26 21.95 -8.25
C ASN A 128 -13.04 21.52 -9.06
N THR A 129 -11.98 21.05 -8.37
CA THR A 129 -10.73 20.60 -9.00
C THR A 129 -10.99 19.57 -10.10
N PRO A 130 -10.64 19.84 -11.36
CA PRO A 130 -10.82 18.88 -12.45
C PRO A 130 -9.97 17.62 -12.24
N GLN A 131 -10.43 16.49 -12.80
CA GLN A 131 -9.73 15.20 -12.69
C GLN A 131 -8.33 15.22 -13.32
N ASP A 132 -8.13 15.97 -14.36
CA ASP A 132 -6.88 16.09 -15.13
C ASP A 132 -5.99 17.27 -14.69
N THR A 133 -6.23 17.78 -13.46
CA THR A 133 -5.40 18.86 -12.90
C THR A 133 -3.95 18.40 -12.73
N ILE A 134 -3.01 19.23 -13.22
CA ILE A 134 -1.57 18.98 -13.10
C ILE A 134 -1.17 18.99 -11.61
N GLN A 135 -0.56 17.91 -11.18
CA GLN A 135 -0.04 17.75 -9.82
C GLN A 135 1.34 18.42 -9.70
N ARG A 136 1.48 19.38 -8.79
CA ARG A 136 2.74 20.09 -8.52
C ARG A 136 2.93 20.26 -7.01
N PRO A 137 3.14 19.18 -6.28
CA PRO A 137 3.34 19.22 -4.83
C PRO A 137 4.63 19.95 -4.47
N ASN A 138 4.66 20.56 -3.28
CA ASN A 138 5.83 21.22 -2.70
C ASN A 138 6.34 20.53 -1.43
N THR A 139 5.83 19.33 -1.13
CA THR A 139 6.24 18.48 -0.01
C THR A 139 6.80 17.17 -0.52
N ILE A 140 7.72 16.54 0.24
CA ILE A 140 8.23 15.21 -0.15
C ILE A 140 7.11 14.15 -0.15
N TYR A 141 6.18 14.24 0.80
CA TYR A 141 5.01 13.37 0.83
C TYR A 141 4.18 13.51 -0.45
N GLY A 142 3.91 14.74 -0.87
CA GLY A 142 3.18 15.00 -2.12
C GLY A 142 3.92 14.49 -3.36
N VAL A 143 5.23 14.70 -3.44
CA VAL A 143 6.07 14.18 -4.54
C VAL A 143 6.01 12.65 -4.62
N ILE A 144 6.01 11.95 -3.50
CA ILE A 144 5.87 10.49 -3.45
C ILE A 144 4.53 10.05 -4.08
N PHE A 145 3.42 10.72 -3.74
CA PHE A 145 2.11 10.37 -4.29
C PHE A 145 1.92 10.78 -5.74
N ASP A 146 2.47 11.92 -6.16
CA ASP A 146 2.53 12.31 -7.57
C ASP A 146 3.29 11.25 -8.40
N ARG A 147 4.44 10.78 -7.93
CA ARG A 147 5.21 9.73 -8.61
C ARG A 147 4.50 8.38 -8.61
N LYS A 148 3.80 8.02 -7.53
CA LYS A 148 2.95 6.80 -7.51
C LYS A 148 1.92 6.81 -8.63
N ASN A 149 1.30 7.95 -8.92
CA ASN A 149 0.30 8.07 -9.96
C ASN A 149 0.88 7.91 -11.37
N GLY A 150 2.17 8.15 -11.55
CA GLY A 150 2.87 8.01 -12.83
C GLY A 150 3.47 6.63 -13.10
N VAL A 151 3.46 5.72 -12.13
CA VAL A 151 4.02 4.35 -12.30
C VAL A 151 2.96 3.44 -12.89
N GLN A 152 3.17 3.01 -14.13
CA GLN A 152 2.37 1.99 -14.82
C GLN A 152 3.29 0.85 -15.27
N PHE A 153 2.86 -0.40 -15.08
CA PHE A 153 3.53 -1.60 -15.57
C PHE A 153 2.58 -2.45 -16.41
#